data_4b1916b919f7f12790db38534ef05ff4
#
_entry.id   4b1916b919f7f12790db38534ef05ff4
#
_cell.length_a   1.000
_cell.length_b   1.000
_cell.length_c   1.000
_cell.angle_alpha   90.00
_cell.angle_beta   90.00
_cell.angle_gamma   90.00
#
_symmetry.space_group_name_H-M   'P 1'
#
loop_
_entity.id
_entity.type
_entity.pdbx_description
1 polymer ?
#
loop_
_entity_poly.entity_id
_entity_poly.type
_entity_poly.pdbx_seq_one_letter_code
_entity_poly.pdbx_strand_id
1 'polypeptide(L)'
;NISNGTERDFAKIMNQYASKLQMKNTSFKNASGLPNRAQMTTARDIALLSHALIKNFPEKYKYFKQEKFKWKGKIYKTHNKLMLNYQGADGIKTGYIKDSGFQLAFSAKRNEKRLIGVYFGGDTGRQRDKSLKIIMDKVYGDLNLPTTKKEEKEVKIKIKNNSYAIVVGTFKYKKNAEK
;
A
#
# COMPACT_ATOMS: atom_id res chain seq x y z
N ASN A 1 -19.76 -16.49 10.11
CA ASN A 1 -19.43 -16.71 8.70
C ASN A 1 -19.92 -15.55 7.86
N ILE A 2 -19.02 -14.78 7.23
CA ILE A 2 -19.36 -13.52 6.53
C ILE A 2 -19.81 -13.77 5.09
N SER A 3 -19.61 -15.00 4.56
CA SER A 3 -19.70 -15.32 3.13
C SER A 3 -20.37 -16.65 2.88
N ASN A 4 -21.53 -16.95 3.30
CA ASN A 4 -22.21 -18.22 3.00
C ASN A 4 -21.29 -19.46 2.77
N GLY A 5 -20.05 -19.40 3.24
CA GLY A 5 -19.06 -20.48 3.21
C GLY A 5 -18.12 -20.55 2.00
N THR A 6 -18.29 -19.75 0.92
CA THR A 6 -17.41 -19.83 -0.25
C THR A 6 -16.47 -18.62 -0.40
N GLU A 7 -15.24 -18.85 -0.91
CA GLU A 7 -14.30 -17.77 -1.24
C GLU A 7 -14.86 -16.84 -2.33
N ARG A 8 -15.64 -17.37 -3.27
CA ARG A 8 -16.31 -16.58 -4.30
C ARG A 8 -17.31 -15.59 -3.73
N ASP A 9 -18.09 -16.00 -2.73
CA ASP A 9 -19.08 -15.11 -2.09
C ASP A 9 -18.36 -14.05 -1.25
N PHE A 10 -17.26 -14.42 -0.60
CA PHE A 10 -16.41 -13.41 0.06
C PHE A 10 -15.84 -12.38 -0.92
N ALA A 11 -15.37 -12.81 -2.11
CA ALA A 11 -14.91 -11.90 -3.14
C ALA A 11 -16.01 -10.94 -3.63
N LYS A 12 -17.27 -11.38 -3.70
CA LYS A 12 -18.42 -10.48 -3.99
C LYS A 12 -18.55 -9.39 -2.93
N ILE A 13 -18.45 -9.76 -1.63
CA ILE A 13 -18.48 -8.80 -0.53
C ILE A 13 -17.32 -7.80 -0.65
N MET A 14 -16.09 -8.28 -0.94
CA MET A 14 -14.93 -7.40 -1.17
C MET A 14 -15.21 -6.39 -2.30
N ASN A 15 -15.81 -6.82 -3.40
CA ASN A 15 -16.16 -5.93 -4.53
C ASN A 15 -17.27 -4.92 -4.15
N GLN A 16 -18.23 -5.29 -3.33
CA GLN A 16 -19.24 -4.36 -2.81
C GLN A 16 -18.58 -3.26 -1.96
N TYR A 17 -17.62 -3.61 -1.10
CA TYR A 17 -16.85 -2.62 -0.34
C TYR A 17 -15.95 -1.77 -1.23
N ALA A 18 -15.30 -2.35 -2.23
CA ALA A 18 -14.51 -1.61 -3.21
C ALA A 18 -15.36 -0.54 -3.92
N SER A 19 -16.57 -0.90 -4.35
CA SER A 19 -17.53 0.04 -4.95
C SER A 19 -17.92 1.18 -3.97
N LYS A 20 -18.25 0.85 -2.72
CA LYS A 20 -18.55 1.86 -1.68
C LYS A 20 -17.38 2.82 -1.44
N LEU A 21 -16.15 2.34 -1.56
CA LEU A 21 -14.93 3.14 -1.44
C LEU A 21 -14.53 3.87 -2.73
N GLN A 22 -15.34 3.80 -3.77
CA GLN A 22 -15.07 4.40 -5.09
C GLN A 22 -13.78 3.87 -5.75
N MET A 23 -13.46 2.61 -5.52
CA MET A 23 -12.35 1.90 -6.15
C MET A 23 -12.78 1.41 -7.55
N LYS A 24 -12.87 2.35 -8.48
CA LYS A 24 -13.51 2.14 -9.79
C LYS A 24 -12.77 1.17 -10.73
N ASN A 25 -11.50 0.93 -10.47
CA ASN A 25 -10.63 0.07 -11.29
C ASN A 25 -10.17 -1.17 -10.50
N THR A 26 -10.99 -1.63 -9.55
CA THR A 26 -10.67 -2.80 -8.73
C THR A 26 -11.71 -3.89 -8.89
N SER A 27 -11.22 -5.12 -9.10
CA SER A 27 -12.02 -6.34 -9.13
C SER A 27 -11.31 -7.43 -8.35
N PHE A 28 -11.90 -7.87 -7.24
CA PHE A 28 -11.41 -9.00 -6.45
C PHE A 28 -12.04 -10.31 -6.92
N LYS A 29 -11.24 -11.38 -6.98
CA LYS A 29 -11.67 -12.75 -7.37
C LYS A 29 -11.40 -13.78 -6.27
N ASN A 30 -10.48 -13.47 -5.36
CA ASN A 30 -10.19 -14.28 -4.19
C ASN A 30 -9.75 -13.39 -3.01
N ALA A 31 -9.74 -13.96 -1.81
CA ALA A 31 -9.33 -13.28 -0.58
C ALA A 31 -7.81 -13.23 -0.38
N SER A 32 -7.10 -14.18 -0.97
CA SER A 32 -5.68 -14.44 -0.73
C SER A 32 -4.74 -13.56 -1.54
N GLY A 33 -5.20 -12.99 -2.67
CA GLY A 33 -4.35 -12.30 -3.63
C GLY A 33 -3.56 -13.25 -4.54
N LEU A 34 -3.90 -14.54 -4.56
CA LEU A 34 -3.31 -15.50 -5.51
C LEU A 34 -3.63 -15.10 -6.95
N PRO A 35 -2.75 -15.47 -7.91
CA PRO A 35 -2.92 -15.07 -9.30
C PRO A 35 -4.28 -15.42 -9.88
N ASN A 36 -4.94 -14.41 -10.44
CA ASN A 36 -6.17 -14.56 -11.22
C ASN A 36 -6.20 -13.44 -12.26
N ARG A 37 -6.32 -13.77 -13.54
CA ARG A 37 -6.27 -12.79 -14.65
C ARG A 37 -7.33 -11.69 -14.56
N ALA A 38 -8.46 -11.98 -13.94
CA ALA A 38 -9.54 -11.02 -13.74
C ALA A 38 -9.47 -10.26 -12.40
N GLN A 39 -8.43 -10.49 -11.58
CA GLN A 39 -8.19 -9.77 -10.35
C GLN A 39 -7.29 -8.58 -10.62
N MET A 40 -7.89 -7.40 -10.63
CA MET A 40 -7.23 -6.15 -11.02
C MET A 40 -7.41 -5.08 -9.94
N THR A 41 -6.44 -4.18 -9.85
CA THR A 41 -6.54 -2.97 -9.02
C THR A 41 -5.59 -1.89 -9.54
N THR A 42 -5.67 -0.70 -8.97
CA THR A 42 -4.75 0.41 -9.22
C THR A 42 -4.10 0.90 -7.93
N ALA A 43 -2.97 1.59 -8.04
CA ALA A 43 -2.33 2.21 -6.88
C ALA A 43 -3.25 3.24 -6.20
N ARG A 44 -4.05 3.98 -6.99
CA ARG A 44 -5.07 4.90 -6.47
C ARG A 44 -6.11 4.16 -5.62
N ASP A 45 -6.66 3.08 -6.12
CA ASP A 45 -7.72 2.33 -5.43
C ASP A 45 -7.20 1.70 -4.13
N ILE A 46 -5.99 1.15 -4.14
CA ILE A 46 -5.36 0.64 -2.92
C ILE A 46 -5.03 1.76 -1.92
N ALA A 47 -4.72 2.96 -2.39
CA ALA A 47 -4.55 4.11 -1.50
C ALA A 47 -5.89 4.53 -0.87
N LEU A 48 -7.00 4.50 -1.60
CA LEU A 48 -8.35 4.73 -1.06
C LEU A 48 -8.72 3.68 0.01
N LEU A 49 -8.46 2.40 -0.28
CA LEU A 49 -8.67 1.31 0.69
C LEU A 49 -7.81 1.51 1.95
N SER A 50 -6.54 1.86 1.77
CA SER A 50 -5.61 2.12 2.87
C SER A 50 -6.07 3.27 3.75
N HIS A 51 -6.53 4.37 3.12
CA HIS A 51 -7.10 5.52 3.83
C HIS A 51 -8.35 5.13 4.64
N ALA A 52 -9.27 4.40 4.01
CA ALA A 52 -10.50 3.94 4.67
C ALA A 52 -10.19 3.02 5.86
N LEU A 53 -9.22 2.10 5.71
CA LEU A 53 -8.76 1.23 6.79
C LEU A 53 -8.24 2.01 7.99
N ILE A 54 -7.37 2.99 7.75
CA ILE A 54 -6.78 3.83 8.81
C ILE A 54 -7.86 4.67 9.50
N LYS A 55 -8.75 5.29 8.71
CA LYS A 55 -9.78 6.18 9.23
C LYS A 55 -10.88 5.46 10.00
N ASN A 56 -11.37 4.33 9.45
CA ASN A 56 -12.57 3.68 9.96
C ASN A 56 -12.26 2.60 11.01
N PHE A 57 -11.01 2.09 11.04
CA PHE A 57 -10.60 1.02 11.94
C PHE A 57 -9.28 1.31 12.66
N PRO A 58 -9.13 2.47 13.33
CA PRO A 58 -7.85 2.88 13.95
C PRO A 58 -7.35 1.86 14.97
N GLU A 59 -8.25 1.26 15.75
CA GLU A 59 -7.89 0.25 16.75
C GLU A 59 -7.41 -1.08 16.12
N LYS A 60 -7.88 -1.42 14.94
CA LYS A 60 -7.41 -2.59 14.21
C LYS A 60 -6.16 -2.27 13.38
N TYR A 61 -6.03 -1.03 12.96
CA TYR A 61 -4.88 -0.60 12.16
C TYR A 61 -3.54 -0.77 12.89
N LYS A 62 -3.51 -0.67 14.21
CA LYS A 62 -2.29 -0.88 15.00
C LYS A 62 -1.60 -2.24 14.76
N TYR A 63 -2.33 -3.26 14.31
CA TYR A 63 -1.75 -4.55 13.97
C TYR A 63 -0.84 -4.51 12.75
N PHE A 64 -1.02 -3.56 11.85
CA PHE A 64 -0.18 -3.40 10.65
C PHE A 64 1.23 -2.88 10.95
N LYS A 65 1.43 -2.29 12.13
CA LYS A 65 2.74 -1.84 12.61
C LYS A 65 3.59 -2.97 13.22
N GLN A 66 3.03 -4.15 13.43
CA GLN A 66 3.74 -5.24 14.10
C GLN A 66 4.94 -5.71 13.28
N GLU A 67 6.12 -5.69 13.90
CA GLU A 67 7.38 -6.12 13.27
C GLU A 67 7.55 -7.65 13.33
N LYS A 68 7.01 -8.28 14.35
CA LYS A 68 7.07 -9.72 14.58
C LYS A 68 5.91 -10.21 15.43
N PHE A 69 5.57 -11.48 15.29
CA PHE A 69 4.67 -12.18 16.20
C PHE A 69 5.17 -13.61 16.45
N LYS A 70 4.78 -14.18 17.58
CA LYS A 70 5.13 -15.56 17.96
C LYS A 70 3.90 -16.46 17.80
N TRP A 71 4.06 -17.56 17.08
CA TRP A 71 3.03 -18.57 16.92
C TRP A 71 3.65 -19.96 17.02
N LYS A 72 3.06 -20.84 17.85
CA LYS A 72 3.54 -22.22 18.09
C LYS A 72 5.06 -22.28 18.30
N GLY A 73 5.62 -21.41 19.15
CA GLY A 73 7.04 -21.34 19.44
C GLY A 73 7.91 -20.65 18.38
N LYS A 74 7.41 -20.44 17.17
CA LYS A 74 8.14 -19.83 16.05
C LYS A 74 7.88 -18.32 15.96
N ILE A 75 8.94 -17.55 15.66
CA ILE A 75 8.85 -16.10 15.45
C ILE A 75 8.73 -15.82 13.95
N TYR A 76 7.71 -15.08 13.58
CA TYR A 76 7.46 -14.59 12.23
C TYR A 76 7.76 -13.08 12.20
N LYS A 77 8.58 -12.65 11.25
CA LYS A 77 8.96 -11.24 11.06
C LYS A 77 8.18 -10.63 9.91
N THR A 78 7.95 -9.32 9.97
CA THR A 78 7.32 -8.60 8.87
C THR A 78 8.15 -8.69 7.59
N HIS A 79 7.46 -8.74 6.45
CA HIS A 79 8.08 -8.60 5.12
C HIS A 79 8.19 -7.14 4.68
N ASN A 80 7.58 -6.20 5.41
CA ASN A 80 7.65 -4.77 5.14
C ASN A 80 8.93 -4.18 5.74
N LYS A 81 10.06 -4.39 5.06
CA LYS A 81 11.38 -3.94 5.54
C LYS A 81 11.50 -2.41 5.57
N LEU A 82 10.82 -1.71 4.67
CA LEU A 82 10.81 -0.25 4.66
C LEU A 82 10.21 0.29 5.96
N MET A 83 9.17 -0.35 6.50
CA MET A 83 8.54 0.05 7.75
C MET A 83 9.52 0.06 8.93
N LEU A 84 10.49 -0.87 8.96
CA LEU A 84 11.45 -0.98 10.07
C LEU A 84 12.43 0.20 10.14
N ASN A 85 12.68 0.86 9.01
CA ASN A 85 13.76 1.85 8.86
C ASN A 85 13.28 3.22 8.37
N TYR A 86 11.97 3.43 8.28
CA TYR A 86 11.40 4.68 7.81
C TYR A 86 10.70 5.43 8.93
N GLN A 87 11.13 6.67 9.19
CA GLN A 87 10.60 7.47 10.27
C GLN A 87 9.08 7.67 10.17
N GLY A 88 8.37 7.35 11.25
CA GLY A 88 6.92 7.49 11.33
C GLY A 88 6.13 6.39 10.63
N ALA A 89 6.79 5.36 10.08
CA ALA A 89 6.11 4.25 9.42
C ALA A 89 5.28 3.41 10.39
N ASP A 90 4.08 3.01 9.94
CA ASP A 90 3.14 2.23 10.73
C ASP A 90 2.31 1.20 9.93
N GLY A 91 2.74 0.90 8.70
CA GLY A 91 2.06 -0.12 7.88
C GLY A 91 2.50 -0.07 6.41
N ILE A 92 1.85 -0.75 5.50
CA ILE A 92 0.57 -1.48 5.63
C ILE A 92 0.77 -2.94 5.18
N LYS A 93 0.93 -3.19 3.84
CA LYS A 93 0.97 -4.56 3.31
C LYS A 93 1.87 -4.67 2.09
N THR A 94 2.73 -5.68 2.11
CA THR A 94 3.52 -6.11 0.93
C THR A 94 2.73 -7.13 0.11
N GLY A 95 3.01 -7.19 -1.18
CA GLY A 95 2.55 -8.24 -2.07
C GLY A 95 3.65 -8.66 -3.04
N TYR A 96 3.56 -9.88 -3.54
CA TYR A 96 4.39 -10.40 -4.61
C TYR A 96 3.66 -11.48 -5.37
N ILE A 97 3.60 -11.35 -6.69
CA ILE A 97 3.36 -12.45 -7.61
C ILE A 97 4.32 -12.31 -8.78
N LYS A 98 4.67 -13.43 -9.42
CA LYS A 98 5.69 -13.46 -10.49
C LYS A 98 5.34 -12.49 -11.63
N ASP A 99 4.08 -12.42 -12.03
CA ASP A 99 3.61 -11.66 -13.20
C ASP A 99 3.55 -10.14 -12.95
N SER A 100 3.39 -9.70 -11.70
CA SER A 100 3.26 -8.28 -11.37
C SER A 100 4.39 -7.74 -10.46
N GLY A 101 5.37 -8.58 -10.11
CA GLY A 101 6.54 -8.17 -9.30
C GLY A 101 6.22 -7.88 -7.84
N PHE A 102 6.99 -6.98 -7.23
CA PHE A 102 6.90 -6.64 -5.81
C PHE A 102 6.03 -5.41 -5.59
N GLN A 103 5.06 -5.52 -4.67
CA GLN A 103 4.06 -4.50 -4.33
C GLN A 103 4.24 -4.01 -2.90
N LEU A 104 3.83 -2.77 -2.61
CA LEU A 104 3.74 -2.25 -1.26
C LEU A 104 2.68 -1.16 -1.18
N ALA A 105 1.70 -1.34 -0.28
CA ALA A 105 0.94 -0.25 0.31
C ALA A 105 1.64 0.15 1.62
N PHE A 106 1.97 1.41 1.77
CA PHE A 106 2.80 1.93 2.84
C PHE A 106 2.18 3.15 3.48
N SER A 107 2.39 3.34 4.77
CA SER A 107 1.94 4.53 5.48
C SER A 107 3.01 4.99 6.48
N ALA A 108 3.15 6.29 6.58
CA ALA A 108 3.94 6.94 7.61
C ALA A 108 3.27 8.23 8.09
N LYS A 109 3.46 8.59 9.37
CA LYS A 109 2.92 9.80 9.99
C LYS A 109 4.06 10.61 10.61
N ARG A 110 4.15 11.90 10.25
CA ARG A 110 5.12 12.88 10.80
C ARG A 110 4.40 14.18 11.13
N ASN A 111 4.58 14.71 12.33
CA ASN A 111 3.96 15.97 12.79
C ASN A 111 2.48 16.07 12.37
N GLU A 112 1.68 15.09 12.77
CA GLU A 112 0.24 14.95 12.45
C GLU A 112 -0.11 14.81 10.95
N LYS A 113 0.84 14.91 10.04
CA LYS A 113 0.65 14.67 8.60
C LYS A 113 0.93 13.20 8.27
N ARG A 114 -0.06 12.53 7.71
CA ARG A 114 0.04 11.14 7.25
C ARG A 114 0.17 11.10 5.73
N LEU A 115 1.14 10.35 5.25
CA LEU A 115 1.24 9.98 3.83
C LEU A 115 0.90 8.50 3.66
N ILE A 116 0.22 8.19 2.57
CA ILE A 116 -0.01 6.83 2.09
C ILE A 116 0.66 6.72 0.73
N GLY A 117 1.63 5.82 0.62
CA GLY A 117 2.33 5.52 -0.61
C GLY A 117 1.97 4.13 -1.11
N VAL A 118 1.70 3.99 -2.41
CA VAL A 118 1.46 2.69 -3.04
C VAL A 118 2.40 2.52 -4.22
N TYR A 119 3.10 1.41 -4.26
CA TYR A 119 4.04 1.05 -5.31
C TYR A 119 3.76 -0.35 -5.83
N PHE A 120 3.63 -0.49 -7.14
CA PHE A 120 3.43 -1.76 -7.83
C PHE A 120 4.55 -2.00 -8.85
N GLY A 121 4.82 -3.27 -9.16
CA GLY A 121 5.70 -3.66 -10.25
C GLY A 121 7.20 -3.48 -9.97
N GLY A 122 7.63 -3.58 -8.72
CA GLY A 122 9.07 -3.60 -8.41
C GLY A 122 9.74 -4.89 -8.89
N ASP A 123 10.92 -4.78 -9.50
CA ASP A 123 11.73 -5.95 -9.89
C ASP A 123 12.22 -6.73 -8.67
N THR A 124 12.51 -6.02 -7.58
CA THR A 124 12.90 -6.59 -6.28
C THR A 124 12.24 -5.82 -5.13
N GLY A 125 12.11 -6.48 -3.96
CA GLY A 125 11.64 -5.80 -2.76
C GLY A 125 12.53 -4.60 -2.36
N ARG A 126 13.84 -4.70 -2.58
CA ARG A 126 14.81 -3.62 -2.30
C ARG A 126 14.58 -2.42 -3.22
N GLN A 127 14.41 -2.66 -4.52
CA GLN A 127 14.17 -1.59 -5.51
C GLN A 127 12.82 -0.91 -5.22
N ARG A 128 11.75 -1.66 -4.97
CA ARG A 128 10.45 -1.15 -4.54
C ARG A 128 10.57 -0.24 -3.31
N ASP A 129 11.25 -0.71 -2.25
CA ASP A 129 11.43 0.03 -1.01
C ASP A 129 12.22 1.33 -1.23
N LYS A 130 13.31 1.26 -2.02
CA LYS A 130 14.12 2.45 -2.39
C LYS A 130 13.29 3.47 -3.16
N SER A 131 12.55 3.05 -4.17
CA SER A 131 11.73 3.93 -5.01
C SER A 131 10.62 4.59 -4.18
N LEU A 132 9.91 3.81 -3.37
CA LEU A 132 8.84 4.35 -2.53
C LEU A 132 9.38 5.30 -1.46
N LYS A 133 10.54 5.00 -0.86
CA LYS A 133 11.22 5.90 0.08
C LYS A 133 11.52 7.26 -0.55
N ILE A 134 12.09 7.29 -1.76
CA ILE A 134 12.40 8.53 -2.48
C ILE A 134 11.12 9.37 -2.70
N ILE A 135 10.04 8.73 -3.14
CA ILE A 135 8.77 9.39 -3.37
C ILE A 135 8.21 9.98 -2.06
N MET A 136 8.20 9.19 -0.99
CA MET A 136 7.69 9.62 0.31
C MET A 136 8.52 10.77 0.91
N ASP A 137 9.86 10.67 0.83
CA ASP A 137 10.76 11.71 1.33
C ASP A 137 10.60 13.02 0.57
N LYS A 138 10.38 12.94 -0.75
CA LYS A 138 10.09 14.12 -1.55
C LYS A 138 8.81 14.83 -1.06
N VAL A 139 7.72 14.10 -0.92
CA VAL A 139 6.44 14.68 -0.48
C VAL A 139 6.54 15.25 0.93
N TYR A 140 7.26 14.59 1.85
CA TYR A 140 7.53 15.18 3.17
C TYR A 140 8.39 16.42 3.10
N GLY A 141 9.39 16.49 2.20
CA GLY A 141 10.20 17.68 1.93
C GLY A 141 9.34 18.85 1.41
N ASP A 142 8.46 18.58 0.44
CA ASP A 142 7.52 19.58 -0.11
C ASP A 142 6.54 20.12 0.97
N LEU A 143 6.29 19.33 2.02
CA LEU A 143 5.50 19.73 3.19
C LEU A 143 6.33 20.39 4.31
N ASN A 144 7.61 20.64 4.09
CA ASN A 144 8.57 21.14 5.09
C ASN A 144 8.63 20.24 6.35
N LEU A 145 8.51 18.95 6.19
CA LEU A 145 8.58 17.97 7.27
C LEU A 145 9.91 17.20 7.22
N PRO A 146 10.40 16.68 8.38
CA PRO A 146 11.66 15.93 8.42
C PRO A 146 11.69 14.81 7.40
N THR A 147 12.74 14.75 6.58
CA THR A 147 13.00 13.67 5.62
C THR A 147 14.12 12.76 6.13
N THR A 148 14.16 11.51 5.66
CA THR A 148 15.22 10.57 6.01
C THR A 148 16.48 10.79 5.15
N LYS A 149 17.14 11.94 5.31
CA LYS A 149 18.37 12.41 4.62
C LYS A 149 18.32 12.52 3.08
N LYS A 150 18.91 13.61 2.60
CA LYS A 150 19.00 14.09 1.22
C LYS A 150 19.49 13.04 0.23
N GLU A 151 18.76 12.84 -0.86
CA GLU A 151 19.29 12.74 -2.23
C GLU A 151 18.21 13.25 -3.19
N GLU A 152 18.59 14.27 -3.95
CA GLU A 152 17.72 15.02 -4.83
C GLU A 152 17.50 14.31 -6.17
N LYS A 153 16.27 14.29 -6.66
CA LYS A 153 15.91 14.50 -8.08
C LYS A 153 14.46 14.96 -8.16
N GLU A 154 14.22 16.06 -8.83
CA GLU A 154 12.95 16.76 -8.87
C GLU A 154 11.81 15.98 -9.55
N VAL A 155 10.71 15.85 -8.85
CA VAL A 155 9.38 15.49 -9.38
C VAL A 155 8.38 16.49 -8.78
N LYS A 156 7.73 17.33 -9.55
CA LYS A 156 6.73 18.30 -9.05
C LYS A 156 5.39 17.62 -8.81
N ILE A 157 4.90 17.65 -7.58
CA ILE A 157 3.58 17.13 -7.19
C ILE A 157 2.78 18.27 -6.55
N LYS A 158 1.57 18.56 -7.08
CA LYS A 158 0.63 19.52 -6.45
C LYS A 158 -0.23 18.80 -5.41
N ILE A 159 -0.18 19.25 -4.16
CA ILE A 159 -0.98 18.72 -3.04
C ILE A 159 -2.01 19.77 -2.65
N LYS A 160 -3.30 19.40 -2.64
CA LYS A 160 -4.38 20.23 -2.08
C LYS A 160 -4.47 20.04 -0.56
N ASN A 161 -4.82 21.14 0.15
CA ASN A 161 -4.93 21.20 1.62
C ASN A 161 -5.98 20.25 2.19
N ASN A 162 -5.58 19.03 2.52
CA ASN A 162 -6.28 18.14 3.47
C ASN A 162 -5.25 17.18 4.07
N SER A 163 -5.52 16.68 5.26
CA SER A 163 -4.59 15.93 6.14
C SER A 163 -4.00 14.63 5.57
N TYR A 164 -4.27 14.28 4.33
CA TYR A 164 -3.77 13.07 3.65
C TYR A 164 -3.29 13.41 2.24
N ALA A 165 -2.10 12.94 1.90
CA ALA A 165 -1.63 12.91 0.52
C ALA A 165 -1.57 11.47 0.04
N ILE A 166 -2.13 11.22 -1.14
CA ILE A 166 -2.01 9.93 -1.83
C ILE A 166 -0.86 10.06 -2.82
N VAL A 167 0.20 9.30 -2.60
CA VAL A 167 1.36 9.25 -3.47
C VAL A 167 1.29 7.98 -4.31
N VAL A 168 1.16 8.14 -5.61
CA VAL A 168 1.10 7.03 -6.56
C VAL A 168 2.44 6.92 -7.29
N GLY A 169 3.13 5.80 -7.14
CA GLY A 169 4.37 5.51 -7.89
C GLY A 169 4.09 5.20 -9.36
N THR A 170 5.00 5.60 -10.24
CA THR A 170 4.92 5.34 -11.69
C THR A 170 5.43 3.94 -12.04
N PHE A 171 4.75 3.30 -13.00
CA PHE A 171 5.04 1.94 -13.45
C PHE A 171 6.05 1.91 -14.59
N LYS A 172 6.96 0.94 -14.58
CA LYS A 172 7.92 0.70 -15.66
C LYS A 172 7.36 -0.14 -16.81
N TYR A 173 6.19 -0.73 -16.66
CA TYR A 173 5.61 -1.63 -17.66
C TYR A 173 4.21 -1.19 -18.11
N LYS A 174 4.18 -0.38 -19.20
CA LYS A 174 2.95 -0.07 -19.95
C LYS A 174 2.41 -1.26 -20.77
N LYS A 175 3.24 -2.27 -21.03
CA LYS A 175 2.93 -3.38 -21.96
C LYS A 175 1.96 -4.45 -21.47
N ASN A 176 1.67 -4.54 -20.17
CA ASN A 176 0.79 -5.60 -19.63
C ASN A 176 -0.60 -5.10 -19.23
N ALA A 177 -0.93 -3.83 -19.45
CA ALA A 177 -2.25 -3.29 -19.18
C ALA A 177 -3.16 -3.24 -20.43
N GLU A 178 -2.62 -3.56 -21.60
CA GLU A 178 -3.31 -3.48 -22.91
C GLU A 178 -3.48 -4.85 -23.60
N LYS A 179 -3.43 -5.96 -22.85
CA LYS A 179 -3.77 -7.29 -23.37
C LYS A 179 -4.87 -7.94 -22.56
#